data_90a8b1ef85cabab9f6612fb959ed1b4f
#
_entry.id   90a8b1ef85cabab9f6612fb959ed1b4f
#
_cell.length_a   1.000
_cell.length_b   1.000
_cell.length_c   1.000
_cell.angle_alpha   90.00
_cell.angle_beta   90.00
_cell.angle_gamma   90.00
#
_symmetry.space_group_name_H-M   'P 1'
#
loop_
_entity.id
_entity.type
_entity.pdbx_description
1 polymer ?
#
loop_
_entity_poly.entity_id
_entity_poly.type
_entity_poly.pdbx_seq_one_letter_code
_entity_poly.pdbx_strand_id
1 'polypeptide(L)'
;MIHVQGLEFGYTRSRKVFRGLGLELGQGSIMGLLGRNGEGKTTLLKLLTGQLLRQSGQLEVLGHDPKRRQVSFLQRVYLLPEEVAVPSISIAKFFEVNGAFYPSYDAALGRELLQIFSLSPEMNLKKISQGQKKKALIAFALALRVPLLLMDEPTNGLDIPSKSEFRRVLAQYTSEEQTIIISTHQVRDLEQIIDSVLVLEQGAIICQATVSEIASRLRFAPVQPGETSQPLYTEQSPLGLLGVFARGADEEAEDFSMELFFNALLAARPAVLSALQSQDLIK
;
A
#
# COMPACT_ATOMS: atom_id res chain seq x y z
N MET A 1 10.37 4.44 -11.52
CA MET A 1 10.53 3.04 -11.12
C MET A 1 9.42 2.14 -11.67
N ILE A 2 8.17 2.53 -11.57
CA ILE A 2 7.02 1.85 -12.20
C ILE A 2 6.42 2.82 -13.21
N HIS A 3 6.25 2.36 -14.45
CA HIS A 3 5.61 3.11 -15.53
C HIS A 3 4.54 2.25 -16.18
N VAL A 4 3.30 2.75 -16.19
CA VAL A 4 2.13 2.07 -16.75
C VAL A 4 1.40 3.02 -17.69
N GLN A 5 1.17 2.60 -18.93
CA GLN A 5 0.45 3.41 -19.90
C GLN A 5 -0.57 2.56 -20.66
N GLY A 6 -1.83 2.97 -20.58
CA GLY A 6 -2.91 2.35 -21.31
C GLY A 6 -3.11 0.86 -20.99
N LEU A 7 -2.84 0.45 -19.73
CA LEU A 7 -2.89 -0.95 -19.32
C LEU A 7 -4.33 -1.49 -19.39
N GLU A 8 -4.48 -2.59 -20.11
CA GLU A 8 -5.72 -3.35 -20.13
C GLU A 8 -5.54 -4.75 -19.55
N PHE A 9 -6.47 -5.12 -18.70
CA PHE A 9 -6.55 -6.47 -18.14
C PHE A 9 -7.98 -6.85 -17.79
N GLY A 10 -8.31 -8.13 -17.98
CA GLY A 10 -9.55 -8.74 -17.52
C GLY A 10 -9.36 -10.25 -17.36
N TYR A 11 -10.02 -10.82 -16.36
CA TYR A 11 -10.01 -12.27 -16.13
C TYR A 11 -10.77 -13.04 -17.21
N THR A 12 -11.75 -12.39 -17.83
CA THR A 12 -12.52 -12.88 -18.98
C THR A 12 -12.70 -11.76 -20.00
N ARG A 13 -13.15 -12.09 -21.22
CA ARG A 13 -13.44 -11.06 -22.24
C ARG A 13 -14.54 -10.07 -21.79
N SER A 14 -15.49 -10.53 -20.98
CA SER A 14 -16.60 -9.70 -20.46
C SER A 14 -16.25 -8.97 -19.16
N ARG A 15 -15.32 -9.48 -18.34
CA ARG A 15 -14.97 -8.91 -17.04
C ARG A 15 -13.62 -8.21 -17.10
N LYS A 16 -13.60 -7.01 -17.68
CA LYS A 16 -12.44 -6.12 -17.66
C LYS A 16 -12.28 -5.51 -16.27
N VAL A 17 -11.05 -5.56 -15.73
CA VAL A 17 -10.64 -4.90 -14.47
C VAL A 17 -10.03 -3.55 -14.76
N PHE A 18 -9.10 -3.49 -15.73
CA PHE A 18 -8.46 -2.26 -16.17
C PHE A 18 -8.78 -1.98 -17.62
N ARG A 19 -9.05 -0.70 -17.93
CA ARG A 19 -9.39 -0.22 -19.28
C ARG A 19 -8.60 1.05 -19.57
N GLY A 20 -7.29 0.88 -19.82
CA GLY A 20 -6.42 2.01 -20.11
C GLY A 20 -5.82 2.66 -18.85
N LEU A 21 -5.55 1.86 -17.79
CA LEU A 21 -4.95 2.37 -16.56
C LEU A 21 -3.57 2.97 -16.86
N GLY A 22 -3.33 4.18 -16.33
CA GLY A 22 -2.04 4.88 -16.30
C GLY A 22 -1.56 5.05 -14.86
N LEU A 23 -0.23 4.94 -14.66
CA LEU A 23 0.39 5.09 -13.34
C LEU A 23 1.89 5.36 -13.52
N GLU A 24 2.42 6.33 -12.78
CA GLU A 24 3.86 6.57 -12.66
C GLU A 24 4.26 6.64 -11.20
N LEU A 25 5.24 5.82 -10.78
CA LEU A 25 5.75 5.81 -9.42
C LEU A 25 7.27 5.94 -9.40
N GLY A 26 7.74 6.83 -8.54
CA GLY A 26 9.14 6.99 -8.19
C GLY A 26 9.66 5.84 -7.33
N GLN A 27 10.85 6.01 -6.78
CA GLN A 27 11.53 5.08 -5.88
C GLN A 27 11.58 5.67 -4.47
N GLY A 28 11.66 4.78 -3.46
CA GLY A 28 11.99 5.20 -2.10
C GLY A 28 10.81 5.75 -1.29
N SER A 29 9.68 5.01 -1.21
CA SER A 29 8.54 5.40 -0.36
C SER A 29 7.72 4.20 0.09
N ILE A 30 7.01 4.37 1.20
CA ILE A 30 5.95 3.46 1.62
C ILE A 30 4.63 4.02 1.11
N MET A 31 4.01 3.30 0.19
CA MET A 31 2.81 3.75 -0.51
C MET A 31 1.59 2.92 -0.15
N GLY A 32 0.50 3.57 0.21
CA GLY A 32 -0.81 2.94 0.39
C GLY A 32 -1.57 2.84 -0.93
N LEU A 33 -1.88 1.62 -1.39
CA LEU A 33 -2.81 1.38 -2.49
C LEU A 33 -4.21 1.18 -1.91
N LEU A 34 -4.99 2.24 -1.91
CA LEU A 34 -6.32 2.31 -1.31
C LEU A 34 -7.41 2.01 -2.34
N GLY A 35 -8.51 1.44 -1.89
CA GLY A 35 -9.68 1.16 -2.72
C GLY A 35 -10.60 0.15 -2.06
N ARG A 36 -11.87 0.16 -2.44
CA ARG A 36 -12.86 -0.81 -1.94
C ARG A 36 -12.50 -2.22 -2.39
N ASN A 37 -13.13 -3.22 -1.77
CA ASN A 37 -12.98 -4.61 -2.21
C ASN A 37 -13.51 -4.79 -3.64
N GLY A 38 -12.75 -5.51 -4.47
CA GLY A 38 -13.11 -5.75 -5.87
C GLY A 38 -12.64 -4.70 -6.88
N GLU A 39 -12.04 -3.57 -6.45
CA GLU A 39 -11.54 -2.51 -7.34
C GLU A 39 -10.31 -2.92 -8.18
N GLY A 40 -9.64 -4.01 -7.83
CA GLY A 40 -8.51 -4.52 -8.61
C GLY A 40 -7.15 -4.32 -7.96
N LYS A 41 -7.06 -3.96 -6.67
CA LYS A 41 -5.78 -3.79 -5.94
C LYS A 41 -4.86 -5.01 -6.10
N THR A 42 -5.32 -6.18 -5.67
CA THR A 42 -4.61 -7.45 -5.83
C THR A 42 -4.22 -7.74 -7.28
N THR A 43 -5.11 -7.40 -8.22
CA THR A 43 -4.86 -7.60 -9.66
C THR A 43 -3.73 -6.71 -10.14
N LEU A 44 -3.70 -5.44 -9.72
CA LEU A 44 -2.59 -4.52 -10.04
C LEU A 44 -1.27 -5.04 -9.48
N LEU A 45 -1.22 -5.42 -8.19
CA LEU A 45 -0.01 -5.96 -7.56
C LEU A 45 0.51 -7.21 -8.31
N LYS A 46 -0.38 -8.11 -8.73
CA LYS A 46 0.00 -9.31 -9.51
C LYS A 46 0.49 -8.98 -10.92
N LEU A 47 -0.04 -7.94 -11.56
CA LEU A 47 0.46 -7.47 -12.85
C LEU A 47 1.86 -6.85 -12.72
N LEU A 48 2.08 -6.01 -11.69
CA LEU A 48 3.38 -5.40 -11.40
C LEU A 48 4.48 -6.42 -11.14
N THR A 49 4.14 -7.61 -10.63
CA THR A 49 5.10 -8.70 -10.35
C THR A 49 5.18 -9.75 -11.46
N GLY A 50 4.41 -9.61 -12.54
CA GLY A 50 4.37 -10.60 -13.62
C GLY A 50 3.71 -11.93 -13.24
N GLN A 51 2.93 -11.97 -12.15
CA GLN A 51 2.08 -13.13 -11.81
C GLN A 51 0.82 -13.16 -12.68
N LEU A 52 0.34 -11.99 -13.13
CA LEU A 52 -0.66 -11.84 -14.15
C LEU A 52 -0.03 -11.13 -15.37
N LEU A 53 -0.52 -11.43 -16.57
CA LEU A 53 0.00 -10.87 -17.80
C LEU A 53 -1.03 -9.91 -18.40
N ARG A 54 -0.60 -8.66 -18.67
CA ARG A 54 -1.45 -7.67 -19.31
C ARG A 54 -1.93 -8.11 -20.69
N GLN A 55 -3.12 -7.67 -21.07
CA GLN A 55 -3.67 -7.92 -22.41
C GLN A 55 -3.11 -6.92 -23.44
N SER A 56 -3.09 -5.61 -23.08
CA SER A 56 -2.52 -4.55 -23.90
C SER A 56 -1.94 -3.43 -23.03
N GLY A 57 -1.41 -2.40 -23.63
CA GLY A 57 -0.73 -1.28 -22.97
C GLY A 57 0.73 -1.57 -22.64
N GLN A 58 1.38 -0.59 -22.01
CA GLN A 58 2.78 -0.67 -21.56
C GLN A 58 2.82 -0.84 -20.04
N LEU A 59 3.76 -1.64 -19.58
CA LEU A 59 4.03 -1.88 -18.17
C LEU A 59 5.51 -2.14 -18.01
N GLU A 60 6.20 -1.23 -17.33
CA GLU A 60 7.60 -1.33 -16.97
C GLU A 60 7.74 -1.21 -15.46
N VAL A 61 8.54 -2.10 -14.87
CA VAL A 61 8.84 -2.12 -13.43
C VAL A 61 10.34 -2.34 -13.27
N LEU A 62 11.04 -1.42 -12.58
CA LEU A 62 12.50 -1.47 -12.39
C LEU A 62 13.28 -1.61 -13.71
N GLY A 63 12.81 -0.99 -14.80
CA GLY A 63 13.42 -1.09 -16.13
C GLY A 63 13.15 -2.41 -16.88
N HIS A 64 12.21 -3.23 -16.38
CA HIS A 64 11.85 -4.51 -16.98
C HIS A 64 10.37 -4.57 -17.37
N ASP A 65 10.06 -5.32 -18.43
CA ASP A 65 8.69 -5.76 -18.69
C ASP A 65 8.37 -7.01 -17.84
N PRO A 66 7.45 -6.90 -16.83
CA PRO A 66 7.10 -8.03 -15.96
C PRO A 66 6.60 -9.26 -16.72
N LYS A 67 6.02 -9.08 -17.92
CA LYS A 67 5.55 -10.17 -18.77
C LYS A 67 6.68 -11.12 -19.19
N ARG A 68 7.90 -10.62 -19.29
CA ARG A 68 9.08 -11.43 -19.70
C ARG A 68 9.59 -12.31 -18.56
N ARG A 69 9.24 -12.03 -17.31
CA ARG A 69 9.60 -12.81 -16.12
C ARG A 69 11.10 -13.16 -16.05
N GLN A 70 11.94 -12.21 -16.42
CA GLN A 70 13.41 -12.38 -16.37
C GLN A 70 13.86 -12.62 -14.93
N VAL A 71 14.85 -13.47 -14.72
CA VAL A 71 15.39 -13.77 -13.37
C VAL A 71 15.88 -12.50 -12.69
N SER A 72 16.60 -11.63 -13.43
CA SER A 72 17.07 -10.33 -12.93
C SER A 72 15.95 -9.42 -12.43
N PHE A 73 14.74 -9.53 -12.97
CA PHE A 73 13.56 -8.84 -12.49
C PHE A 73 12.94 -9.56 -11.28
N LEU A 74 12.71 -10.87 -11.38
CA LEU A 74 12.05 -11.65 -10.32
C LEU A 74 12.82 -11.63 -8.98
N GLN A 75 14.14 -11.50 -9.02
CA GLN A 75 15.00 -11.37 -7.85
C GLN A 75 14.92 -9.98 -7.17
N ARG A 76 14.29 -9.00 -7.81
CA ARG A 76 14.19 -7.62 -7.34
C ARG A 76 12.79 -7.21 -6.90
N VAL A 77 11.82 -8.10 -7.05
CA VAL A 77 10.41 -7.84 -6.69
C VAL A 77 9.88 -8.99 -5.83
N TYR A 78 9.07 -8.66 -4.85
CA TYR A 78 8.35 -9.67 -4.07
C TYR A 78 6.92 -9.21 -3.80
N LEU A 79 5.96 -10.12 -3.93
CA LEU A 79 4.58 -9.91 -3.51
C LEU A 79 4.28 -10.84 -2.34
N LEU A 80 3.98 -10.25 -1.19
CA LEU A 80 3.34 -10.94 -0.07
C LEU A 80 1.82 -10.90 -0.31
N PRO A 81 1.18 -11.99 -0.72
CA PRO A 81 -0.26 -12.00 -0.94
C PRO A 81 -1.03 -12.04 0.39
N GLU A 82 -2.31 -11.69 0.36
CA GLU A 82 -3.20 -11.72 1.53
C GLU A 82 -3.25 -13.12 2.17
N GLU A 83 -3.42 -14.14 1.34
CA GLU A 83 -3.42 -15.55 1.76
C GLU A 83 -2.24 -16.29 1.15
N VAL A 84 -1.52 -17.05 1.97
CA VAL A 84 -0.39 -17.86 1.55
C VAL A 84 -0.60 -19.31 1.96
N ALA A 85 -0.64 -20.21 0.98
CA ALA A 85 -0.51 -21.62 1.23
C ALA A 85 0.94 -21.93 1.65
N VAL A 86 1.14 -22.40 2.85
CA VAL A 86 2.48 -22.71 3.38
C VAL A 86 2.70 -24.22 3.50
N PRO A 87 3.92 -24.71 3.20
CA PRO A 87 4.29 -26.10 3.41
C PRO A 87 4.41 -26.43 4.89
N SER A 88 4.39 -27.74 5.21
CA SER A 88 4.58 -28.23 6.58
C SER A 88 6.07 -28.35 6.92
N ILE A 89 6.75 -27.20 7.00
CA ILE A 89 8.17 -27.08 7.36
C ILE A 89 8.36 -26.02 8.44
N SER A 90 9.54 -25.97 9.05
CA SER A 90 9.88 -24.90 10.00
C SER A 90 10.01 -23.55 9.31
N ILE A 91 9.84 -22.46 10.08
CA ILE A 91 10.05 -21.09 9.61
C ILE A 91 11.48 -20.94 9.06
N ALA A 92 12.48 -21.44 9.80
CA ALA A 92 13.88 -21.39 9.37
C ALA A 92 14.08 -22.08 8.02
N LYS A 93 13.50 -23.29 7.81
CA LYS A 93 13.62 -23.99 6.53
C LYS A 93 12.90 -23.26 5.39
N PHE A 94 11.77 -22.64 5.69
CA PHE A 94 11.07 -21.80 4.70
C PHE A 94 11.94 -20.61 4.28
N PHE A 95 12.58 -19.92 5.23
CA PHE A 95 13.47 -18.78 4.98
C PHE A 95 14.70 -19.20 4.16
N GLU A 96 15.34 -20.30 4.55
CA GLU A 96 16.50 -20.85 3.82
C GLU A 96 16.19 -21.16 2.35
N VAL A 97 15.12 -21.94 2.12
CA VAL A 97 14.79 -22.41 0.77
C VAL A 97 14.31 -21.26 -0.13
N ASN A 98 13.47 -20.38 0.39
CA ASN A 98 12.91 -19.28 -0.43
C ASN A 98 13.87 -18.09 -0.52
N GLY A 99 14.64 -17.80 0.53
CA GLY A 99 15.67 -16.76 0.54
C GLY A 99 16.78 -17.00 -0.48
N ALA A 100 17.10 -18.26 -0.76
CA ALA A 100 18.13 -18.64 -1.76
C ALA A 100 17.85 -18.11 -3.19
N PHE A 101 16.60 -17.77 -3.51
CA PHE A 101 16.26 -17.17 -4.82
C PHE A 101 16.54 -15.66 -4.88
N TYR A 102 16.82 -15.01 -3.77
CA TYR A 102 17.00 -13.56 -3.67
C TYR A 102 18.44 -13.22 -3.23
N PRO A 103 19.27 -12.67 -4.12
CA PRO A 103 20.66 -12.30 -3.78
C PRO A 103 20.76 -11.26 -2.66
N SER A 104 19.71 -10.45 -2.47
CA SER A 104 19.60 -9.43 -1.43
C SER A 104 19.11 -9.95 -0.08
N TYR A 105 18.80 -11.25 0.05
CA TYR A 105 18.25 -11.81 1.28
C TYR A 105 19.22 -11.69 2.46
N ASP A 106 18.74 -11.03 3.52
CA ASP A 106 19.46 -10.84 4.79
C ASP A 106 18.95 -11.84 5.84
N ALA A 107 19.69 -12.92 6.02
CA ALA A 107 19.35 -13.97 6.99
C ALA A 107 19.49 -13.49 8.45
N ALA A 108 20.34 -12.49 8.73
CA ALA A 108 20.50 -11.92 10.07
C ALA A 108 19.26 -11.10 10.43
N LEU A 109 18.84 -10.22 9.53
CA LEU A 109 17.59 -9.47 9.67
C LEU A 109 16.39 -10.39 9.81
N GLY A 110 16.32 -11.46 9.00
CA GLY A 110 15.23 -12.45 9.13
C GLY A 110 15.10 -13.04 10.53
N ARG A 111 16.24 -13.40 11.16
CA ARG A 111 16.26 -13.88 12.54
C ARG A 111 15.87 -12.82 13.57
N GLU A 112 16.36 -11.61 13.41
CA GLU A 112 16.02 -10.45 14.26
C GLU A 112 14.51 -10.17 14.23
N LEU A 113 13.91 -10.13 13.04
CA LEU A 113 12.47 -9.89 12.86
C LEU A 113 11.63 -11.02 13.49
N LEU A 114 12.07 -12.26 13.42
CA LEU A 114 11.40 -13.37 14.13
C LEU A 114 11.44 -13.18 15.65
N GLN A 115 12.55 -12.70 16.22
CA GLN A 115 12.65 -12.39 17.66
C GLN A 115 11.70 -11.25 18.04
N ILE A 116 11.64 -10.17 17.24
CA ILE A 116 10.72 -9.05 17.46
C ILE A 116 9.26 -9.54 17.47
N PHE A 117 8.90 -10.42 16.54
CA PHE A 117 7.55 -10.98 16.45
C PHE A 117 7.29 -12.15 17.43
N SER A 118 8.25 -12.45 18.34
CA SER A 118 8.18 -13.54 19.33
C SER A 118 7.91 -14.90 18.68
N LEU A 119 8.58 -15.18 17.54
CA LEU A 119 8.48 -16.44 16.80
C LEU A 119 9.79 -17.23 16.88
N SER A 120 9.68 -18.52 17.25
CA SER A 120 10.83 -19.43 17.16
C SER A 120 11.02 -19.94 15.73
N PRO A 121 12.28 -19.93 15.21
CA PRO A 121 12.60 -20.44 13.87
C PRO A 121 12.19 -21.91 13.63
N GLU A 122 12.09 -22.72 14.69
CA GLU A 122 11.71 -24.14 14.64
C GLU A 122 10.20 -24.37 14.51
N MET A 123 9.38 -23.34 14.75
CA MET A 123 7.92 -23.44 14.61
C MET A 123 7.53 -23.90 13.22
N ASN A 124 6.61 -24.86 13.13
CA ASN A 124 6.09 -25.34 11.84
C ASN A 124 5.01 -24.39 11.30
N LEU A 125 5.24 -23.82 10.12
CA LEU A 125 4.35 -22.84 9.48
C LEU A 125 2.90 -23.33 9.33
N LYS A 126 2.67 -24.64 9.16
CA LYS A 126 1.32 -25.19 8.99
C LYS A 126 0.59 -25.35 10.33
N LYS A 127 1.33 -25.39 11.45
CA LYS A 127 0.78 -25.69 12.80
C LYS A 127 0.59 -24.44 13.67
N ILE A 128 1.11 -23.30 13.29
CA ILE A 128 0.97 -22.02 14.02
C ILE A 128 -0.32 -21.29 13.64
N SER A 129 -0.71 -20.30 14.47
CA SER A 129 -1.90 -19.49 14.22
C SER A 129 -1.77 -18.65 12.94
N GLN A 130 -2.89 -18.18 12.39
CA GLN A 130 -2.88 -17.32 11.19
C GLN A 130 -2.09 -16.02 11.42
N GLY A 131 -2.24 -15.39 12.61
CA GLY A 131 -1.46 -14.20 12.95
C GLY A 131 0.04 -14.47 13.04
N GLN A 132 0.45 -15.58 13.68
CA GLN A 132 1.86 -16.00 13.73
C GLN A 132 2.42 -16.29 12.33
N LYS A 133 1.63 -16.98 11.49
CA LYS A 133 2.00 -17.22 10.09
C LYS A 133 2.21 -15.92 9.33
N LYS A 134 1.28 -14.98 9.45
CA LYS A 134 1.37 -13.67 8.79
C LYS A 134 2.62 -12.92 9.25
N LYS A 135 2.91 -12.89 10.57
CA LYS A 135 4.13 -12.28 11.12
C LYS A 135 5.40 -12.92 10.54
N ALA A 136 5.47 -14.26 10.47
CA ALA A 136 6.61 -14.96 9.88
C ALA A 136 6.81 -14.58 8.40
N LEU A 137 5.73 -14.50 7.63
CA LEU A 137 5.79 -14.15 6.22
C LEU A 137 6.15 -12.66 6.00
N ILE A 138 5.70 -11.77 6.88
CA ILE A 138 6.13 -10.36 6.89
C ILE A 138 7.63 -10.25 7.21
N ALA A 139 8.11 -10.97 8.22
CA ALA A 139 9.53 -11.04 8.56
C ALA A 139 10.37 -11.52 7.37
N PHE A 140 9.92 -12.56 6.68
CA PHE A 140 10.56 -13.04 5.47
C PHE A 140 10.59 -11.98 4.36
N ALA A 141 9.45 -11.37 4.07
CA ALA A 141 9.31 -10.37 3.01
C ALA A 141 10.25 -9.17 3.21
N LEU A 142 10.38 -8.67 4.44
CA LEU A 142 11.29 -7.59 4.80
C LEU A 142 12.75 -8.02 4.74
N ALA A 143 13.06 -9.25 5.16
CA ALA A 143 14.42 -9.80 5.10
C ALA A 143 14.91 -10.04 3.66
N LEU A 144 14.03 -10.08 2.67
CA LEU A 144 14.42 -10.18 1.26
C LEU A 144 15.18 -8.95 0.74
N ARG A 145 14.96 -7.76 1.36
CA ARG A 145 15.63 -6.51 0.96
C ARG A 145 15.50 -6.19 -0.55
N VAL A 146 14.41 -6.63 -1.16
CA VAL A 146 14.16 -6.36 -2.58
C VAL A 146 13.85 -4.88 -2.82
N PRO A 147 14.27 -4.27 -3.94
CA PRO A 147 13.96 -2.89 -4.28
C PRO A 147 12.46 -2.57 -4.34
N LEU A 148 11.62 -3.55 -4.75
CA LEU A 148 10.17 -3.40 -4.78
C LEU A 148 9.49 -4.52 -3.99
N LEU A 149 8.92 -4.14 -2.85
CA LEU A 149 8.13 -5.02 -2.00
C LEU A 149 6.65 -4.64 -2.09
N LEU A 150 5.83 -5.60 -2.47
CA LEU A 150 4.38 -5.45 -2.57
C LEU A 150 3.72 -6.30 -1.48
N MET A 151 2.76 -5.72 -0.75
CA MET A 151 2.02 -6.43 0.29
C MET A 151 0.52 -6.28 0.07
N ASP A 152 -0.19 -7.39 -0.05
CA ASP A 152 -1.63 -7.40 -0.24
C ASP A 152 -2.32 -7.67 1.11
N GLU A 153 -3.02 -6.66 1.63
CA GLU A 153 -3.75 -6.70 2.91
C GLU A 153 -2.93 -7.32 4.07
N PRO A 154 -1.69 -6.83 4.34
CA PRO A 154 -0.78 -7.50 5.28
C PRO A 154 -1.26 -7.47 6.73
N THR A 155 -2.13 -6.53 7.11
CA THR A 155 -2.66 -6.38 8.47
C THR A 155 -3.92 -7.21 8.73
N ASN A 156 -4.52 -7.80 7.69
CA ASN A 156 -5.69 -8.66 7.85
C ASN A 156 -5.34 -9.89 8.70
N GLY A 157 -6.15 -10.13 9.73
CA GLY A 157 -5.96 -11.26 10.67
C GLY A 157 -4.91 -11.02 11.75
N LEU A 158 -4.32 -9.82 11.83
CA LEU A 158 -3.49 -9.40 12.96
C LEU A 158 -4.36 -8.75 14.05
N ASP A 159 -4.03 -9.02 15.32
CA ASP A 159 -4.59 -8.29 16.44
C ASP A 159 -3.97 -6.89 16.59
N ILE A 160 -4.55 -6.05 17.44
CA ILE A 160 -4.11 -4.64 17.62
C ILE A 160 -2.63 -4.54 17.99
N PRO A 161 -2.08 -5.32 18.97
CA PRO A 161 -0.67 -5.29 19.27
C PRO A 161 0.21 -5.67 18.06
N SER A 162 -0.18 -6.71 17.32
CA SER A 162 0.57 -7.16 16.13
C SER A 162 0.56 -6.14 14.98
N LYS A 163 -0.53 -5.39 14.80
CA LYS A 163 -0.59 -4.26 13.86
C LYS A 163 0.38 -3.16 14.27
N SER A 164 0.50 -2.86 15.56
CA SER A 164 1.46 -1.89 16.08
C SER A 164 2.91 -2.34 15.88
N GLU A 165 3.21 -3.62 16.14
CA GLU A 165 4.52 -4.21 15.85
C GLU A 165 4.86 -4.14 14.35
N PHE A 166 3.90 -4.45 13.48
CA PHE A 166 4.07 -4.37 12.04
C PHE A 166 4.45 -2.94 11.59
N ARG A 167 3.73 -1.92 12.07
CA ARG A 167 4.06 -0.52 11.74
C ARG A 167 5.46 -0.14 12.19
N ARG A 168 5.81 -0.49 13.45
CA ARG A 168 7.14 -0.20 14.00
C ARG A 168 8.25 -0.88 13.18
N VAL A 169 8.07 -2.13 12.81
CA VAL A 169 9.04 -2.88 12.02
C VAL A 169 9.20 -2.28 10.63
N LEU A 170 8.10 -1.92 9.96
CA LEU A 170 8.16 -1.24 8.67
C LEU A 170 8.94 0.08 8.76
N ALA A 171 8.61 0.96 9.70
CA ALA A 171 9.27 2.24 9.87
C ALA A 171 10.77 2.10 10.18
N GLN A 172 11.15 1.06 10.93
CA GLN A 172 12.54 0.85 11.35
C GLN A 172 13.41 0.17 10.30
N TYR A 173 12.86 -0.75 9.51
CA TYR A 173 13.64 -1.65 8.64
C TYR A 173 13.46 -1.39 7.14
N THR A 174 12.62 -0.44 6.74
CA THR A 174 12.56 0.02 5.35
C THR A 174 13.72 0.98 5.07
N SER A 175 14.45 0.77 3.96
CA SER A 175 15.48 1.70 3.52
C SER A 175 14.93 2.70 2.50
N GLU A 176 15.57 3.88 2.38
CA GLU A 176 15.21 4.92 1.40
C GLU A 176 15.26 4.43 -0.06
N GLU A 177 16.04 3.39 -0.33
CA GLU A 177 16.14 2.80 -1.67
C GLU A 177 15.03 1.80 -1.97
N GLN A 178 14.31 1.35 -0.93
CA GLN A 178 13.24 0.36 -1.06
C GLN A 178 11.89 1.05 -1.26
N THR A 179 11.13 0.60 -2.23
CA THR A 179 9.72 1.00 -2.39
C THR A 179 8.82 -0.12 -1.89
N ILE A 180 7.89 0.23 -1.01
CA ILE A 180 6.89 -0.69 -0.48
C ILE A 180 5.51 -0.21 -0.91
N ILE A 181 4.73 -1.07 -1.56
CA ILE A 181 3.33 -0.78 -1.88
C ILE A 181 2.45 -1.72 -1.06
N ILE A 182 1.59 -1.14 -0.23
CA ILE A 182 0.69 -1.88 0.65
C ILE A 182 -0.74 -1.65 0.20
N SER A 183 -1.41 -2.69 -0.30
CA SER A 183 -2.84 -2.61 -0.55
C SER A 183 -3.61 -2.76 0.75
N THR A 184 -4.61 -1.91 0.94
CA THR A 184 -5.53 -2.05 2.07
C THR A 184 -6.88 -1.40 1.80
N HIS A 185 -7.90 -1.92 2.47
CA HIS A 185 -9.20 -1.27 2.66
C HIS A 185 -9.36 -0.74 4.11
N GLN A 186 -8.41 -1.05 5.01
CA GLN A 186 -8.36 -0.59 6.40
C GLN A 186 -7.30 0.51 6.53
N VAL A 187 -7.62 1.70 6.05
CA VAL A 187 -6.69 2.84 5.93
C VAL A 187 -6.04 3.27 7.24
N ARG A 188 -6.78 3.18 8.36
CA ARG A 188 -6.28 3.54 9.71
C ARG A 188 -5.06 2.72 10.12
N ASP A 189 -4.94 1.48 9.66
CA ASP A 189 -3.83 0.61 10.03
C ASP A 189 -2.47 1.11 9.51
N LEU A 190 -2.47 1.92 8.46
CA LEU A 190 -1.26 2.36 7.76
C LEU A 190 -0.99 3.86 7.85
N GLU A 191 -1.94 4.67 8.33
CA GLU A 191 -1.91 6.13 8.32
C GLU A 191 -0.58 6.73 8.82
N GLN A 192 0.02 6.12 9.84
CA GLN A 192 1.24 6.62 10.48
C GLN A 192 2.54 6.26 9.76
N ILE A 193 2.49 5.42 8.73
CA ILE A 193 3.70 4.87 8.08
C ILE A 193 3.76 5.05 6.58
N ILE A 194 2.67 5.49 5.93
CA ILE A 194 2.68 5.73 4.49
C ILE A 194 3.03 7.17 4.17
N ASP A 195 3.90 7.32 3.17
CA ASP A 195 4.36 8.62 2.66
C ASP A 195 3.43 9.15 1.57
N SER A 196 2.79 8.26 0.84
CA SER A 196 1.97 8.58 -0.32
C SER A 196 0.81 7.59 -0.51
N VAL A 197 -0.22 8.04 -1.21
CA VAL A 197 -1.41 7.24 -1.51
C VAL A 197 -1.67 7.13 -3.01
N LEU A 198 -2.12 5.95 -3.39
CA LEU A 198 -2.77 5.66 -4.67
C LEU A 198 -4.18 5.22 -4.39
N VAL A 199 -5.17 5.92 -4.92
CA VAL A 199 -6.57 5.54 -4.76
C VAL A 199 -7.07 4.94 -6.06
N LEU A 200 -7.44 3.66 -5.98
CA LEU A 200 -7.97 2.87 -7.09
C LEU A 200 -9.49 2.75 -6.96
N GLU A 201 -10.21 3.18 -7.98
CA GLU A 201 -11.66 3.02 -8.07
C GLU A 201 -12.07 2.70 -9.51
N GLN A 202 -12.96 1.73 -9.67
CA GLN A 202 -13.49 1.28 -10.97
C GLN A 202 -12.41 1.01 -12.02
N GLY A 203 -11.27 0.46 -11.56
CA GLY A 203 -10.15 0.13 -12.44
C GLY A 203 -9.32 1.32 -12.93
N ALA A 204 -9.46 2.50 -12.33
CA ALA A 204 -8.67 3.69 -12.61
C ALA A 204 -8.01 4.25 -11.34
N ILE A 205 -6.81 4.82 -11.47
CA ILE A 205 -6.21 5.63 -10.40
C ILE A 205 -6.90 6.99 -10.41
N ILE A 206 -7.64 7.27 -9.35
CA ILE A 206 -8.42 8.52 -9.21
C ILE A 206 -7.69 9.60 -8.42
N CYS A 207 -6.67 9.20 -7.63
CA CYS A 207 -5.80 10.11 -6.91
C CYS A 207 -4.42 9.46 -6.70
N GLN A 208 -3.39 10.26 -6.86
CA GLN A 208 -2.01 9.96 -6.50
C GLN A 208 -1.45 11.21 -5.84
N ALA A 209 -1.10 11.13 -4.56
CA ALA A 209 -0.57 12.26 -3.80
C ALA A 209 0.28 11.79 -2.62
N THR A 210 1.21 12.61 -2.17
CA THR A 210 1.90 12.41 -0.88
C THR A 210 1.00 12.85 0.27
N VAL A 211 1.20 12.26 1.45
CA VAL A 211 0.50 12.66 2.67
C VAL A 211 0.78 14.15 2.98
N SER A 212 2.00 14.60 2.74
CA SER A 212 2.40 16.01 2.90
C SER A 212 1.63 16.94 1.96
N GLU A 213 1.46 16.58 0.68
CA GLU A 213 0.64 17.36 -0.26
C GLU A 213 -0.81 17.43 0.18
N ILE A 214 -1.40 16.32 0.62
CA ILE A 214 -2.78 16.29 1.11
C ILE A 214 -2.92 17.18 2.35
N ALA A 215 -2.06 17.01 3.35
CA ALA A 215 -2.08 17.78 4.59
C ALA A 215 -1.79 19.29 4.38
N SER A 216 -1.03 19.66 3.35
CA SER A 216 -0.78 21.06 3.02
C SER A 216 -1.97 21.75 2.35
N ARG A 217 -2.91 21.00 1.76
CA ARG A 217 -4.01 21.53 0.95
C ARG A 217 -5.40 21.27 1.52
N LEU A 218 -5.51 20.31 2.43
CA LEU A 218 -6.76 19.95 3.09
C LEU A 218 -6.60 20.03 4.61
N ARG A 219 -7.66 20.49 5.28
CA ARG A 219 -7.82 20.49 6.72
C ARG A 219 -8.90 19.49 7.12
N PHE A 220 -8.63 18.71 8.17
CA PHE A 220 -9.51 17.68 8.72
C PHE A 220 -9.89 18.06 10.13
N ALA A 221 -11.11 18.52 10.35
CA ALA A 221 -11.54 19.07 11.63
C ALA A 221 -13.00 18.77 11.96
N PRO A 222 -13.38 18.85 13.26
CA PRO A 222 -14.79 18.92 13.63
C PRO A 222 -15.46 20.17 13.05
N VAL A 223 -16.65 20.00 12.47
CA VAL A 223 -17.44 21.12 11.96
C VAL A 223 -17.98 21.95 13.14
N GLN A 224 -17.61 23.22 13.19
CA GLN A 224 -18.02 24.13 14.28
C GLN A 224 -19.29 24.92 13.92
N PRO A 225 -20.23 25.14 14.88
CA PRO A 225 -21.35 26.03 14.64
C PRO A 225 -20.86 27.47 14.35
N GLY A 226 -21.28 28.01 13.20
CA GLY A 226 -20.90 29.36 12.78
C GLY A 226 -19.58 29.44 12.00
N GLU A 227 -18.98 28.32 11.65
CA GLU A 227 -17.80 28.28 10.77
C GLU A 227 -18.12 28.88 9.39
N THR A 228 -17.27 29.82 8.95
CA THR A 228 -17.46 30.52 7.65
C THR A 228 -17.00 29.69 6.45
N SER A 229 -16.08 28.75 6.66
CA SER A 229 -15.57 27.86 5.64
C SER A 229 -16.55 26.71 5.40
N GLN A 230 -17.01 26.55 4.16
CA GLN A 230 -17.85 25.41 3.81
C GLN A 230 -17.01 24.15 3.66
N PRO A 231 -17.37 23.04 4.31
CA PRO A 231 -16.67 21.76 4.12
C PRO A 231 -16.90 21.21 2.71
N LEU A 232 -15.85 20.64 2.13
CA LEU A 232 -15.92 19.88 0.87
C LEU A 232 -16.67 18.56 1.07
N TYR A 233 -16.58 18.01 2.26
CA TYR A 233 -17.22 16.77 2.68
C TYR A 233 -17.43 16.75 4.19
N THR A 234 -18.50 16.09 4.64
CA THR A 234 -18.76 15.85 6.06
C THR A 234 -19.20 14.43 6.32
N GLU A 235 -18.81 13.87 7.47
CA GLU A 235 -19.34 12.61 7.96
C GLU A 235 -19.62 12.64 9.48
N GLN A 236 -20.62 11.87 9.90
CA GLN A 236 -20.97 11.75 11.31
C GLN A 236 -19.99 10.82 12.02
N SER A 237 -19.41 11.28 13.12
CA SER A 237 -18.60 10.46 14.01
C SER A 237 -19.22 10.37 15.41
N PRO A 238 -18.77 9.46 16.29
CA PRO A 238 -19.21 9.43 17.69
C PRO A 238 -18.92 10.72 18.46
N LEU A 239 -17.94 11.51 18.01
CA LEU A 239 -17.51 12.77 18.63
C LEU A 239 -18.15 14.02 17.99
N GLY A 240 -19.04 13.84 17.01
CA GLY A 240 -19.68 14.94 16.28
C GLY A 240 -19.47 14.86 14.78
N LEU A 241 -19.81 15.94 14.08
CA LEU A 241 -19.67 16.06 12.64
C LEU A 241 -18.21 16.41 12.30
N LEU A 242 -17.55 15.55 11.52
CA LEU A 242 -16.20 15.80 10.99
C LEU A 242 -16.30 16.34 9.57
N GLY A 243 -15.41 17.26 9.21
CA GLY A 243 -15.35 17.89 7.89
C GLY A 243 -13.98 17.81 7.25
N VAL A 244 -13.97 17.78 5.92
CA VAL A 244 -12.80 18.04 5.08
C VAL A 244 -12.99 19.40 4.44
N PHE A 245 -12.04 20.30 4.62
CA PHE A 245 -12.05 21.67 4.12
C PHE A 245 -10.87 21.91 3.19
N ALA A 246 -10.99 22.83 2.25
CA ALA A 246 -9.83 23.40 1.59
C ALA A 246 -9.04 24.23 2.62
N ARG A 247 -7.72 24.02 2.70
CA ARG A 247 -6.86 24.69 3.67
C ARG A 247 -6.44 26.06 3.16
N GLY A 248 -6.58 27.08 4.00
CA GLY A 248 -6.06 28.43 3.79
C GLY A 248 -4.56 28.51 4.02
N ALA A 249 -3.90 29.54 3.46
CA ALA A 249 -2.44 29.71 3.53
C ALA A 249 -1.90 29.89 4.96
N ASP A 250 -2.69 30.43 5.87
CA ASP A 250 -2.29 30.79 7.24
C ASP A 250 -2.80 29.81 8.31
N GLU A 251 -3.41 28.67 7.91
CA GLU A 251 -3.93 27.68 8.86
C GLU A 251 -2.84 26.69 9.29
N GLU A 252 -2.73 26.44 10.60
CA GLU A 252 -1.83 25.41 11.15
C GLU A 252 -2.24 24.01 10.70
N ALA A 253 -1.26 23.10 10.61
CA ALA A 253 -1.53 21.71 10.26
C ALA A 253 -2.24 21.02 11.42
N GLU A 254 -3.47 20.59 11.19
CA GLU A 254 -4.21 19.70 12.07
C GLU A 254 -3.91 18.23 11.71
N ASP A 255 -4.32 17.31 12.59
CA ASP A 255 -4.10 15.89 12.41
C ASP A 255 -4.73 15.39 11.10
N PHE A 256 -3.90 14.84 10.22
CA PHE A 256 -4.34 14.22 8.99
C PHE A 256 -5.16 12.96 9.27
N SER A 257 -6.30 12.81 8.62
CA SER A 257 -7.10 11.59 8.66
C SER A 257 -7.23 10.97 7.27
N MET A 258 -6.51 9.87 7.09
CA MET A 258 -6.54 9.11 5.85
C MET A 258 -7.92 8.55 5.53
N GLU A 259 -8.65 8.10 6.56
CA GLU A 259 -9.99 7.55 6.37
C GLU A 259 -10.96 8.63 5.92
N LEU A 260 -10.94 9.80 6.57
CA LEU A 260 -11.79 10.92 6.20
C LEU A 260 -11.44 11.43 4.80
N PHE A 261 -10.14 11.50 4.47
CA PHE A 261 -9.68 11.81 3.11
C PHE A 261 -10.22 10.83 2.07
N PHE A 262 -10.08 9.52 2.33
CA PHE A 262 -10.55 8.49 1.42
C PHE A 262 -12.06 8.55 1.19
N ASN A 263 -12.85 8.72 2.27
CA ASN A 263 -14.30 8.87 2.21
C ASN A 263 -14.70 10.13 1.44
N ALA A 264 -14.04 11.27 1.71
CA ALA A 264 -14.26 12.53 1.00
C ALA A 264 -13.97 12.40 -0.51
N LEU A 265 -12.85 11.76 -0.86
CA LEU A 265 -12.48 11.54 -2.26
C LEU A 265 -13.50 10.69 -3.01
N LEU A 266 -14.08 9.68 -2.36
CA LEU A 266 -15.11 8.84 -2.99
C LEU A 266 -16.45 9.54 -3.12
N ALA A 267 -16.83 10.38 -2.14
CA ALA A 267 -18.14 11.03 -2.09
C ALA A 267 -18.19 12.40 -2.80
N ALA A 268 -17.11 13.18 -2.72
CA ALA A 268 -17.02 14.56 -3.21
C ALA A 268 -15.80 14.80 -4.12
N ARG A 269 -15.45 13.81 -4.95
CA ARG A 269 -14.23 13.78 -5.79
C ARG A 269 -13.90 15.10 -6.48
N PRO A 270 -14.81 15.74 -7.26
CA PRO A 270 -14.46 16.96 -7.99
C PRO A 270 -13.99 18.07 -7.06
N ALA A 271 -14.64 18.28 -5.93
CA ALA A 271 -14.29 19.30 -4.94
C ALA A 271 -12.94 19.02 -4.28
N VAL A 272 -12.71 17.77 -3.86
CA VAL A 272 -11.45 17.34 -3.21
C VAL A 272 -10.27 17.46 -4.19
N LEU A 273 -10.40 16.97 -5.42
CA LEU A 273 -9.33 17.06 -6.42
C LEU A 273 -9.06 18.51 -6.83
N SER A 274 -10.10 19.35 -6.96
CA SER A 274 -9.92 20.79 -7.22
C SER A 274 -9.12 21.46 -6.10
N ALA A 275 -9.41 21.16 -4.84
CA ALA A 275 -8.68 21.70 -3.69
C ALA A 275 -7.21 21.23 -3.68
N LEU A 276 -6.94 19.97 -4.05
CA LEU A 276 -5.58 19.45 -4.18
C LEU A 276 -4.76 20.10 -5.32
N GLN A 277 -5.40 20.63 -6.36
CA GLN A 277 -4.75 21.23 -7.53
C GLN A 277 -4.62 22.75 -7.45
N SER A 278 -5.37 23.44 -6.57
CA SER A 278 -5.62 24.89 -6.62
C SER A 278 -4.41 25.79 -6.32
N GLN A 279 -3.20 25.30 -5.99
CA GLN A 279 -2.03 26.14 -5.70
C GLN A 279 -1.05 26.33 -6.87
N ASP A 280 -1.22 25.65 -8.00
CA ASP A 280 -0.32 25.82 -9.15
C ASP A 280 -0.70 27.00 -10.09
N LEU A 281 -1.76 27.75 -9.77
CA LEU A 281 -2.25 28.87 -10.61
C LEU A 281 -1.92 30.26 -10.05
N ILE A 282 -1.14 30.38 -8.96
CA ILE A 282 -0.66 31.67 -8.44
C ILE A 282 0.87 31.67 -8.48
N LYS A 283 1.42 31.83 -9.68
CA LYS A 283 2.75 32.38 -9.95
C LYS A 283 2.70 33.25 -11.20
#